data_c6c1a542d97819b631e5024f291cf77e
#
_entry.id   c6c1a542d97819b631e5024f291cf77e
#
_cell.length_a   1.000
_cell.length_b   1.000
_cell.length_c   1.000
_cell.angle_alpha   90.00
_cell.angle_beta   90.00
_cell.angle_gamma   90.00
#
_symmetry.space_group_name_H-M   'P 1'
#
loop_
_entity.id
_entity.type
_entity.pdbx_description
1 polymer ?
#
loop_
_entity_poly.entity_id
_entity_poly.type
_entity_poly.pdbx_seq_one_letter_code
_entity_poly.pdbx_strand_id
1 'polypeptide(L)'
;MKKLNEMRIEKRLTTGFRITTMITSIAAIAAVIVLLIISSRYTYALRYYGFPQGDIGRAMILFTDSRSDTRAIVGYDNQDEIDDLLSQYDDDREGFISRWEAVEDTLVTDATKSTYQTINDKLTEYWKLNEEIIESGKNVSDESSRQQAQYKAMNELAPAYEEINGLMYDLLNTKTNRGDSLDTALNIATYVLVAAAILILIISFSISVRFGR
;
A
#
# COMPACT_ATOMS: atom_id res chain seq x y z
N MET A 1 -17.75 -24.42 -48.83
CA MET A 1 -17.94 -23.16 -49.56
C MET A 1 -19.09 -23.18 -50.58
N LYS A 2 -19.41 -24.31 -51.27
CA LYS A 2 -20.52 -24.38 -52.24
C LYS A 2 -21.91 -24.05 -51.66
N LYS A 3 -22.24 -24.45 -50.44
CA LYS A 3 -23.56 -24.18 -49.82
C LYS A 3 -23.90 -22.70 -49.57
N LEU A 4 -22.96 -21.81 -49.41
CA LEU A 4 -23.20 -20.38 -49.17
C LEU A 4 -23.63 -19.64 -50.45
N ASN A 5 -23.07 -20.02 -51.61
CA ASN A 5 -23.42 -19.42 -52.90
C ASN A 5 -24.79 -19.84 -53.46
N GLU A 6 -25.36 -20.91 -52.94
CA GLU A 6 -26.69 -21.43 -53.33
C GLU A 6 -27.84 -20.89 -52.45
N MET A 7 -27.53 -20.12 -51.38
CA MET A 7 -28.53 -19.49 -50.53
C MET A 7 -29.05 -18.19 -51.13
N ARG A 8 -30.36 -17.91 -50.98
CA ARG A 8 -30.96 -16.61 -51.29
C ARG A 8 -30.21 -15.51 -50.53
N ILE A 9 -29.94 -14.37 -51.17
CA ILE A 9 -29.20 -13.24 -50.66
C ILE A 9 -29.71 -12.82 -49.27
N GLU A 10 -31.03 -12.70 -49.08
CA GLU A 10 -31.67 -12.36 -47.83
C GLU A 10 -31.33 -13.34 -46.70
N LYS A 11 -31.37 -14.64 -46.95
CA LYS A 11 -31.05 -15.68 -45.96
C LYS A 11 -29.58 -15.67 -45.61
N ARG A 12 -28.70 -15.37 -46.56
CA ARG A 12 -27.26 -15.28 -46.37
C ARG A 12 -26.91 -14.07 -45.49
N LEU A 13 -27.48 -12.89 -45.77
CA LEU A 13 -27.27 -11.66 -44.99
C LEU A 13 -27.80 -11.81 -43.57
N THR A 14 -29.03 -12.36 -43.42
CA THR A 14 -29.61 -12.59 -42.08
C THR A 14 -28.79 -13.57 -41.25
N THR A 15 -28.25 -14.65 -41.86
CA THR A 15 -27.39 -15.60 -41.16
C THR A 15 -26.07 -14.96 -40.77
N GLY A 16 -25.43 -14.20 -41.66
CA GLY A 16 -24.20 -13.46 -41.37
C GLY A 16 -24.38 -12.48 -40.24
N PHE A 17 -25.46 -11.69 -40.27
CA PHE A 17 -25.79 -10.75 -39.21
C PHE A 17 -26.00 -11.45 -37.87
N ARG A 18 -26.76 -12.52 -37.80
CA ARG A 18 -26.99 -13.31 -36.57
C ARG A 18 -25.69 -13.85 -35.99
N ILE A 19 -24.80 -14.41 -36.82
CA ILE A 19 -23.53 -14.97 -36.36
C ILE A 19 -22.65 -13.82 -35.81
N THR A 20 -22.52 -12.71 -36.53
CA THR A 20 -21.72 -11.59 -36.11
C THR A 20 -22.24 -10.99 -34.79
N THR A 21 -23.56 -10.77 -34.68
CA THR A 21 -24.18 -10.26 -33.45
C THR A 21 -23.97 -11.21 -32.28
N MET A 22 -24.11 -12.53 -32.49
CA MET A 22 -23.88 -13.51 -31.43
C MET A 22 -22.42 -13.50 -30.92
N ILE A 23 -21.45 -13.47 -31.84
CA ILE A 23 -20.04 -13.41 -31.47
C ILE A 23 -19.73 -12.12 -30.71
N THR A 24 -20.18 -10.97 -31.19
CA THR A 24 -19.93 -9.69 -30.53
C THR A 24 -20.64 -9.57 -29.19
N SER A 25 -21.85 -10.12 -29.03
CA SER A 25 -22.56 -10.17 -27.75
C SER A 25 -21.86 -11.05 -26.71
N ILE A 26 -21.41 -12.24 -27.09
CA ILE A 26 -20.63 -13.11 -26.19
C ILE A 26 -19.33 -12.43 -25.78
N ALA A 27 -18.64 -11.81 -26.73
CA ALA A 27 -17.41 -11.09 -26.48
C ALA A 27 -17.60 -9.90 -25.54
N ALA A 28 -18.69 -9.14 -25.71
CA ALA A 28 -19.02 -8.01 -24.84
C ALA A 28 -19.30 -8.47 -23.41
N ILE A 29 -20.06 -9.55 -23.23
CA ILE A 29 -20.33 -10.13 -21.91
C ILE A 29 -19.02 -10.59 -21.24
N ALA A 30 -18.18 -11.32 -21.98
CA ALA A 30 -16.88 -11.77 -21.48
C ALA A 30 -15.98 -10.59 -21.07
N ALA A 31 -15.94 -9.53 -21.88
CA ALA A 31 -15.17 -8.33 -21.59
C ALA A 31 -15.65 -7.65 -20.29
N VAL A 32 -16.96 -7.53 -20.09
CA VAL A 32 -17.52 -6.96 -18.84
C VAL A 32 -17.12 -7.80 -17.62
N ILE A 33 -17.20 -9.12 -17.71
CA ILE A 33 -16.80 -10.01 -16.61
C ILE A 33 -15.31 -9.82 -16.28
N VAL A 34 -14.43 -9.77 -17.28
CA VAL A 34 -12.99 -9.57 -17.08
C VAL A 34 -12.71 -8.19 -16.46
N LEU A 35 -13.40 -7.14 -16.92
CA LEU A 35 -13.28 -5.80 -16.35
C LEU A 35 -13.67 -5.76 -14.87
N LEU A 36 -14.75 -6.47 -14.48
CA LEU A 36 -15.15 -6.56 -13.07
C LEU A 36 -14.10 -7.27 -12.22
N ILE A 37 -13.49 -8.34 -12.76
CA ILE A 37 -12.39 -9.06 -12.08
C ILE A 37 -11.17 -8.13 -11.92
N ILE A 38 -10.75 -7.43 -12.97
CA ILE A 38 -9.62 -6.48 -12.93
C ILE A 38 -9.90 -5.38 -11.90
N SER A 39 -11.09 -4.77 -11.93
CA SER A 39 -11.49 -3.73 -10.98
C SER A 39 -11.43 -4.21 -9.53
N SER A 40 -11.93 -5.41 -9.26
CA SER A 40 -11.87 -6.02 -7.92
C SER A 40 -10.42 -6.24 -7.46
N ARG A 41 -9.56 -6.73 -8.34
CA ARG A 41 -8.14 -6.95 -8.04
C ARG A 41 -7.38 -5.65 -7.83
N TYR A 42 -7.72 -4.61 -8.58
CA TYR A 42 -7.14 -3.28 -8.40
C TYR A 42 -7.51 -2.68 -7.04
N THR A 43 -8.79 -2.77 -6.67
CA THR A 43 -9.26 -2.35 -5.33
C THR A 43 -8.53 -3.11 -4.21
N TYR A 44 -8.33 -4.42 -4.38
CA TYR A 44 -7.55 -5.23 -3.45
C TYR A 44 -6.09 -4.74 -3.35
N ALA A 45 -5.44 -4.49 -4.49
CA ALA A 45 -4.06 -4.00 -4.51
C ALA A 45 -3.92 -2.64 -3.80
N LEU A 46 -4.82 -1.70 -4.05
CA LEU A 46 -4.83 -0.41 -3.38
C LEU A 46 -5.05 -0.53 -1.88
N ARG A 47 -6.05 -1.31 -1.46
CA ARG A 47 -6.43 -1.44 -0.04
C ARG A 47 -5.36 -2.10 0.81
N TYR A 48 -4.72 -3.15 0.30
CA TYR A 48 -3.79 -3.97 1.10
C TYR A 48 -2.32 -3.65 0.87
N TYR A 49 -2.00 -2.92 -0.19
CA TYR A 49 -0.62 -2.59 -0.52
C TYR A 49 -0.40 -1.09 -0.80
N GLY A 50 -1.27 -0.42 -1.55
CA GLY A 50 -1.09 0.98 -1.91
C GLY A 50 -1.28 1.94 -0.73
N PHE A 51 -2.45 1.97 -0.11
CA PHE A 51 -2.73 2.87 1.02
C PHE A 51 -1.86 2.62 2.24
N PRO A 52 -1.58 1.36 2.64
CA PRO A 52 -0.73 1.10 3.78
C PRO A 52 0.69 1.63 3.67
N GLN A 53 1.22 1.82 2.46
CA GLN A 53 2.53 2.48 2.27
C GLN A 53 2.51 3.91 2.81
N GLY A 54 1.41 4.64 2.58
CA GLY A 54 1.22 5.98 3.11
C GLY A 54 1.12 6.01 4.64
N ASP A 55 0.43 5.05 5.25
CA ASP A 55 0.29 4.97 6.70
C ASP A 55 1.61 4.54 7.36
N ILE A 56 2.34 3.55 6.83
CA ILE A 56 3.67 3.19 7.30
C ILE A 56 4.64 4.37 7.17
N GLY A 57 4.67 5.05 6.01
CA GLY A 57 5.55 6.18 5.79
C GLY A 57 5.28 7.34 6.76
N ARG A 58 4.01 7.65 7.03
CA ARG A 58 3.63 8.68 8.02
C ARG A 58 3.97 8.25 9.44
N ALA A 59 3.75 6.98 9.80
CA ALA A 59 4.16 6.46 11.09
C ALA A 59 5.67 6.60 11.29
N MET A 60 6.48 6.27 10.29
CA MET A 60 7.94 6.43 10.34
C MET A 60 8.38 7.88 10.53
N ILE A 61 7.69 8.84 9.90
CA ILE A 61 7.95 10.28 10.10
C ILE A 61 7.67 10.65 11.56
N LEU A 62 6.47 10.36 12.08
CA LEU A 62 6.07 10.68 13.45
C LEU A 62 6.96 9.97 14.49
N PHE A 63 7.42 8.76 14.20
CA PHE A 63 8.40 8.04 15.03
C PHE A 63 9.75 8.74 15.06
N THR A 64 10.17 9.31 13.93
CA THR A 64 11.41 10.11 13.83
C THR A 64 11.27 11.44 14.57
N ASP A 65 10.12 12.10 14.44
CA ASP A 65 9.82 13.38 15.08
C ASP A 65 9.78 13.20 16.61
N SER A 66 9.07 12.19 17.14
CA SER A 66 9.05 11.89 18.58
C SER A 66 10.44 11.57 19.16
N ARG A 67 11.34 10.92 18.38
CA ARG A 67 12.74 10.74 18.76
C ARG A 67 13.49 12.09 18.79
N SER A 68 13.25 12.96 17.82
CA SER A 68 13.84 14.30 17.77
C SER A 68 13.43 15.14 18.97
N ASP A 69 12.14 15.09 19.32
CA ASP A 69 11.61 15.81 20.49
C ASP A 69 12.23 15.29 21.78
N THR A 70 12.36 13.97 21.95
CA THR A 70 13.06 13.39 23.11
C THR A 70 14.48 13.93 23.24
N ARG A 71 15.22 14.00 22.14
CA ARG A 71 16.59 14.55 22.13
C ARG A 71 16.62 16.04 22.47
N ALA A 72 15.64 16.79 21.97
CA ALA A 72 15.51 18.21 22.27
C ALA A 72 15.13 18.44 23.74
N ILE A 73 14.18 17.68 24.29
CA ILE A 73 13.76 17.74 25.70
C ILE A 73 14.97 17.55 26.65
N VAL A 74 15.81 16.55 26.38
CA VAL A 74 16.99 16.30 27.24
C VAL A 74 18.17 17.25 26.95
N GLY A 75 18.14 17.94 25.80
CA GLY A 75 19.24 18.82 25.35
C GLY A 75 19.05 20.31 25.64
N TYR A 76 17.81 20.79 25.73
CA TYR A 76 17.52 22.21 25.89
C TYR A 76 17.64 22.65 27.37
N ASP A 77 18.00 23.91 27.57
CA ASP A 77 18.24 24.50 28.91
C ASP A 77 17.12 25.48 29.35
N ASN A 78 16.06 25.57 28.56
CA ASN A 78 14.89 26.41 28.81
C ASN A 78 13.67 25.55 29.13
N GLN A 79 13.09 25.71 30.33
CA GLN A 79 11.94 24.91 30.77
C GLN A 79 10.69 25.15 29.93
N ASP A 80 10.41 26.38 29.52
CA ASP A 80 9.25 26.72 28.70
C ASP A 80 9.32 26.03 27.34
N GLU A 81 10.52 25.96 26.73
CA GLU A 81 10.75 25.22 25.47
C GLU A 81 10.59 23.70 25.64
N ILE A 82 11.02 23.18 26.79
CA ILE A 82 10.86 21.76 27.14
C ILE A 82 9.36 21.39 27.29
N ASP A 83 8.59 22.25 27.94
CA ASP A 83 7.17 22.04 28.15
C ASP A 83 6.38 22.04 26.81
N ASP A 84 6.76 22.92 25.87
CA ASP A 84 6.23 22.92 24.49
C ASP A 84 6.60 21.62 23.73
N LEU A 85 7.86 21.18 23.85
CA LEU A 85 8.36 19.95 23.24
C LEU A 85 7.68 18.69 23.81
N LEU A 86 7.35 18.68 25.10
CA LEU A 86 6.59 17.56 25.71
C LEU A 86 5.21 17.43 25.07
N SER A 87 4.53 18.56 24.83
CA SER A 87 3.22 18.55 24.14
C SER A 87 3.35 18.05 22.69
N GLN A 88 4.39 18.47 21.98
CA GLN A 88 4.66 18.03 20.61
C GLN A 88 4.98 16.54 20.56
N TYR A 89 5.80 16.04 21.47
CA TYR A 89 6.12 14.62 21.62
C TYR A 89 4.87 13.76 21.84
N ASP A 90 3.94 14.22 22.68
CA ASP A 90 2.70 13.50 22.95
C ASP A 90 1.83 13.43 21.70
N ASP A 91 1.69 14.52 20.94
CA ASP A 91 0.95 14.59 19.68
C ASP A 91 1.58 13.67 18.61
N ASP A 92 2.89 13.68 18.47
CA ASP A 92 3.61 12.84 17.50
C ASP A 92 3.52 11.35 17.84
N ARG A 93 3.62 11.03 19.14
CA ARG A 93 3.44 9.65 19.62
C ARG A 93 2.01 9.14 19.40
N GLU A 94 1.00 9.94 19.72
CA GLU A 94 -0.40 9.58 19.49
C GLU A 94 -0.68 9.42 17.98
N GLY A 95 -0.19 10.34 17.19
CA GLY A 95 -0.25 10.27 15.74
C GLY A 95 0.42 9.03 15.17
N PHE A 96 1.60 8.66 15.70
CA PHE A 96 2.29 7.41 15.35
C PHE A 96 1.42 6.19 15.65
N ILE A 97 0.91 6.07 16.87
CA ILE A 97 0.10 4.93 17.31
C ILE A 97 -1.10 4.77 16.37
N SER A 98 -1.85 5.84 16.13
CA SER A 98 -3.02 5.84 15.26
C SER A 98 -2.71 5.35 13.83
N ARG A 99 -1.58 5.80 13.25
CA ARG A 99 -1.16 5.38 11.90
C ARG A 99 -0.65 3.96 11.87
N TRP A 100 0.08 3.57 12.90
CA TRP A 100 0.65 2.23 13.00
C TRP A 100 -0.43 1.14 13.20
N GLU A 101 -1.41 1.40 14.04
CA GLU A 101 -2.56 0.51 14.23
C GLU A 101 -3.34 0.28 12.93
N ALA A 102 -3.52 1.33 12.11
CA ALA A 102 -4.21 1.21 10.82
C ALA A 102 -3.51 0.26 9.84
N VAL A 103 -2.21 -0.03 10.03
CA VAL A 103 -1.46 -0.98 9.20
C VAL A 103 -1.89 -2.42 9.47
N GLU A 104 -2.29 -2.77 10.70
CA GLU A 104 -2.59 -4.13 11.12
C GLU A 104 -3.66 -4.80 10.24
N ASP A 105 -4.77 -4.12 9.99
CA ASP A 105 -5.88 -4.62 9.16
C ASP A 105 -5.48 -4.90 7.69
N THR A 106 -4.32 -4.43 7.29
CA THR A 106 -3.81 -4.57 5.92
C THR A 106 -2.82 -5.73 5.75
N LEU A 107 -2.49 -6.43 6.84
CA LEU A 107 -1.50 -7.51 6.84
C LEU A 107 -2.13 -8.83 6.37
N VAL A 108 -1.81 -9.24 5.15
CA VAL A 108 -2.45 -10.42 4.49
C VAL A 108 -1.60 -11.68 4.50
N THR A 109 -0.30 -11.60 4.86
CA THR A 109 0.59 -12.78 4.92
C THR A 109 1.12 -13.01 6.32
N ASP A 110 1.39 -14.28 6.66
CA ASP A 110 1.97 -14.62 7.97
C ASP A 110 3.32 -13.93 8.19
N ALA A 111 4.13 -13.80 7.13
CA ALA A 111 5.40 -13.09 7.20
C ALA A 111 5.23 -11.61 7.60
N THR A 112 4.29 -10.88 6.97
CA THR A 112 4.04 -9.47 7.32
C THR A 112 3.44 -9.32 8.70
N LYS A 113 2.58 -10.24 9.15
CA LYS A 113 2.04 -10.27 10.51
C LYS A 113 3.13 -10.51 11.54
N SER A 114 4.04 -11.48 11.28
CA SER A 114 5.18 -11.76 12.17
C SER A 114 6.13 -10.56 12.28
N THR A 115 6.44 -9.90 11.16
CA THR A 115 7.26 -8.67 11.17
C THR A 115 6.59 -7.56 11.99
N TYR A 116 5.30 -7.32 11.78
CA TYR A 116 4.53 -6.33 12.53
C TYR A 116 4.52 -6.63 14.04
N GLN A 117 4.33 -7.89 14.43
CA GLN A 117 4.38 -8.30 15.84
C GLN A 117 5.78 -8.06 16.44
N THR A 118 6.84 -8.40 15.71
CA THR A 118 8.21 -8.14 16.15
C THR A 118 8.46 -6.64 16.36
N ILE A 119 7.92 -5.79 15.47
CA ILE A 119 8.02 -4.34 15.63
C ILE A 119 7.25 -3.89 16.88
N ASN A 120 6.05 -4.38 17.14
CA ASN A 120 5.24 -4.01 18.30
C ASN A 120 5.92 -4.39 19.62
N ASP A 121 6.53 -5.58 19.67
CA ASP A 121 7.28 -6.02 20.86
C ASP A 121 8.43 -5.05 21.16
N LYS A 122 9.19 -4.67 20.12
CA LYS A 122 10.28 -3.69 20.24
C LYS A 122 9.81 -2.26 20.55
N LEU A 123 8.69 -1.83 19.97
CA LEU A 123 8.07 -0.55 20.28
C LEU A 123 7.66 -0.44 21.75
N THR A 124 7.18 -1.53 22.35
CA THR A 124 6.82 -1.55 23.77
C THR A 124 8.03 -1.27 24.66
N GLU A 125 9.18 -1.88 24.35
CA GLU A 125 10.42 -1.64 25.08
C GLU A 125 10.98 -0.22 24.80
N TYR A 126 10.90 0.22 23.53
CA TYR A 126 11.34 1.55 23.11
C TYR A 126 10.58 2.66 23.83
N TRP A 127 9.25 2.60 23.85
CA TRP A 127 8.44 3.65 24.50
C TRP A 127 8.68 3.71 25.99
N LYS A 128 8.86 2.58 26.65
CA LYS A 128 9.21 2.52 28.06
C LYS A 128 10.55 3.19 28.35
N LEU A 129 11.58 2.87 27.55
CA LEU A 129 12.91 3.49 27.68
C LEU A 129 12.83 5.00 27.40
N ASN A 130 12.05 5.40 26.40
CA ASN A 130 11.87 6.80 26.03
C ASN A 130 11.19 7.60 27.15
N GLU A 131 10.14 7.08 27.76
CA GLU A 131 9.49 7.69 28.92
C GLU A 131 10.47 7.85 30.11
N GLU A 132 11.28 6.84 30.41
CA GLU A 132 12.32 6.93 31.47
C GLU A 132 13.33 8.04 31.16
N ILE A 133 13.73 8.20 29.91
CA ILE A 133 14.67 9.25 29.47
C ILE A 133 14.04 10.63 29.63
N ILE A 134 12.79 10.81 29.16
CA ILE A 134 12.07 12.07 29.26
C ILE A 134 11.89 12.46 30.71
N GLU A 135 11.41 11.55 31.58
CA GLU A 135 11.20 11.80 33.00
C GLU A 135 12.49 12.23 33.70
N SER A 136 13.61 11.61 33.34
CA SER A 136 14.92 11.96 33.93
C SER A 136 15.49 13.27 33.39
N GLY A 137 15.15 13.64 32.13
CA GLY A 137 15.79 14.75 31.42
C GLY A 137 14.98 16.05 31.37
N LYS A 138 13.67 16.02 31.67
CA LYS A 138 12.78 17.17 31.49
C LYS A 138 12.97 18.32 32.48
N ASN A 139 13.65 18.11 33.60
CA ASN A 139 13.88 19.15 34.61
C ASN A 139 15.27 19.83 34.43
N VAL A 140 15.29 21.06 33.98
CA VAL A 140 16.54 21.83 33.74
C VAL A 140 17.38 22.03 34.99
N SER A 141 16.77 21.94 36.18
CA SER A 141 17.49 22.18 37.45
C SER A 141 18.25 20.92 37.94
N ASP A 142 17.99 19.74 37.37
CA ASP A 142 18.67 18.49 37.73
C ASP A 142 19.69 18.07 36.66
N GLU A 143 20.84 18.75 36.68
CA GLU A 143 21.90 18.51 35.70
C GLU A 143 22.39 17.06 35.68
N SER A 144 22.46 16.38 36.86
CA SER A 144 22.93 15.01 36.95
C SER A 144 22.00 14.03 36.25
N SER A 145 20.68 14.13 36.48
CA SER A 145 19.67 13.30 35.83
C SER A 145 19.62 13.59 34.33
N ARG A 146 19.77 14.84 33.92
CA ARG A 146 19.80 15.21 32.49
C ARG A 146 21.00 14.62 31.76
N GLN A 147 22.19 14.67 32.33
CA GLN A 147 23.39 14.05 31.72
C GLN A 147 23.20 12.53 31.56
N GLN A 148 22.58 11.87 32.54
CA GLN A 148 22.24 10.45 32.42
C GLN A 148 21.19 10.20 31.35
N ALA A 149 20.16 11.05 31.25
CA ALA A 149 19.14 10.96 30.22
C ALA A 149 19.73 11.14 28.82
N GLN A 150 20.61 12.13 28.63
CA GLN A 150 21.33 12.33 27.38
C GLN A 150 22.18 11.11 27.00
N TYR A 151 22.90 10.54 27.98
CA TYR A 151 23.70 9.32 27.73
C TYR A 151 22.82 8.15 27.28
N LYS A 152 21.68 7.89 27.94
CA LYS A 152 20.73 6.85 27.55
C LYS A 152 20.10 7.12 26.18
N ALA A 153 19.71 8.36 25.88
CA ALA A 153 19.16 8.74 24.59
C ALA A 153 20.12 8.44 23.43
N MET A 154 21.42 8.65 23.64
CA MET A 154 22.43 8.41 22.61
C MET A 154 22.86 6.94 22.50
N ASN A 155 22.94 6.21 23.60
CA ASN A 155 23.61 4.90 23.64
C ASN A 155 22.63 3.73 23.75
N GLU A 156 21.39 3.97 24.16
CA GLU A 156 20.36 2.92 24.32
C GLU A 156 19.16 3.20 23.38
N LEU A 157 18.56 4.38 23.42
CA LEU A 157 17.39 4.72 22.63
C LEU A 157 17.71 4.81 21.12
N ALA A 158 18.84 5.42 20.75
CA ALA A 158 19.20 5.60 19.36
C ALA A 158 19.40 4.26 18.62
N PRO A 159 20.12 3.26 19.14
CA PRO A 159 20.19 1.94 18.52
C PRO A 159 18.85 1.24 18.43
N ALA A 160 17.99 1.31 19.44
CA ALA A 160 16.66 0.72 19.43
C ALA A 160 15.76 1.37 18.35
N TYR A 161 15.85 2.69 18.21
CA TYR A 161 15.19 3.41 17.12
C TYR A 161 15.64 2.90 15.73
N GLU A 162 16.95 2.81 15.49
CA GLU A 162 17.48 2.39 14.19
C GLU A 162 17.02 0.96 13.83
N GLU A 163 16.96 0.07 14.79
CA GLU A 163 16.48 -1.29 14.59
C GLU A 163 15.00 -1.30 14.21
N ILE A 164 14.14 -0.60 14.96
CA ILE A 164 12.70 -0.53 14.70
C ILE A 164 12.42 0.13 13.36
N ASN A 165 13.07 1.26 13.09
CA ASN A 165 12.92 1.99 11.83
C ASN A 165 13.35 1.14 10.62
N GLY A 166 14.40 0.35 10.77
CA GLY A 166 14.84 -0.62 9.76
C GLY A 166 13.77 -1.68 9.47
N LEU A 167 13.17 -2.27 10.51
CA LEU A 167 12.09 -3.25 10.35
C LEU A 167 10.83 -2.63 9.72
N MET A 168 10.48 -1.39 10.07
CA MET A 168 9.37 -0.67 9.44
C MET A 168 9.65 -0.43 7.95
N TYR A 169 10.89 -0.05 7.61
CA TYR A 169 11.30 0.13 6.22
C TYR A 169 11.23 -1.18 5.42
N ASP A 170 11.62 -2.31 6.01
CA ASP A 170 11.50 -3.63 5.38
C ASP A 170 10.04 -4.02 5.14
N LEU A 171 9.14 -3.71 6.09
CA LEU A 171 7.70 -3.91 5.92
C LEU A 171 7.15 -3.02 4.80
N LEU A 172 7.55 -1.75 4.74
CA LEU A 172 7.20 -0.82 3.67
C LEU A 172 7.65 -1.33 2.30
N ASN A 173 8.91 -1.78 2.18
CA ASN A 173 9.45 -2.35 0.94
C ASN A 173 8.69 -3.62 0.52
N THR A 174 8.33 -4.47 1.47
CA THR A 174 7.53 -5.67 1.19
C THR A 174 6.16 -5.30 0.62
N LYS A 175 5.49 -4.28 1.18
CA LYS A 175 4.22 -3.76 0.65
C LYS A 175 4.39 -3.16 -0.75
N THR A 176 5.43 -2.35 -0.96
CA THR A 176 5.72 -1.71 -2.24
C THR A 176 5.97 -2.76 -3.33
N ASN A 177 6.87 -3.72 -3.10
CA ASN A 177 7.20 -4.75 -4.07
C ASN A 177 6.00 -5.63 -4.44
N ARG A 178 5.11 -5.90 -3.49
CA ARG A 178 3.88 -6.63 -3.76
C ARG A 178 2.86 -5.79 -4.54
N GLY A 179 2.75 -4.52 -4.23
CA GLY A 179 1.94 -3.56 -4.98
C GLY A 179 2.35 -3.50 -6.44
N ASP A 180 3.64 -3.31 -6.71
CA ASP A 180 4.22 -3.23 -8.06
C ASP A 180 4.02 -4.54 -8.84
N SER A 181 4.17 -5.69 -8.17
CA SER A 181 3.93 -6.99 -8.81
C SER A 181 2.47 -7.16 -9.23
N LEU A 182 1.52 -6.71 -8.41
CA LEU A 182 0.09 -6.75 -8.71
C LEU A 182 -0.27 -5.75 -9.82
N ASP A 183 0.26 -4.54 -9.78
CA ASP A 183 0.06 -3.53 -10.84
C ASP A 183 0.55 -4.07 -12.19
N THR A 184 1.74 -4.62 -12.24
CA THR A 184 2.29 -5.26 -13.46
C THR A 184 1.38 -6.36 -13.99
N ALA A 185 0.89 -7.25 -13.12
CA ALA A 185 -0.01 -8.34 -13.53
C ALA A 185 -1.35 -7.81 -14.07
N LEU A 186 -1.91 -6.77 -13.44
CA LEU A 186 -3.16 -6.14 -13.87
C LEU A 186 -3.00 -5.40 -15.21
N ASN A 187 -1.88 -4.74 -15.43
CA ASN A 187 -1.56 -4.08 -16.69
C ASN A 187 -1.44 -5.10 -17.83
N ILE A 188 -0.75 -6.22 -17.61
CA ILE A 188 -0.66 -7.31 -18.59
C ILE A 188 -2.06 -7.86 -18.92
N ALA A 189 -2.89 -8.13 -17.91
CA ALA A 189 -4.26 -8.61 -18.11
C ALA A 189 -5.10 -7.62 -18.94
N THR A 190 -4.94 -6.32 -18.70
CA THR A 190 -5.60 -5.25 -19.46
C THR A 190 -5.16 -5.24 -20.92
N TYR A 191 -3.86 -5.35 -21.21
CA TYR A 191 -3.35 -5.40 -22.58
C TYR A 191 -3.83 -6.66 -23.32
N VAL A 192 -3.88 -7.81 -22.65
CA VAL A 192 -4.42 -9.04 -23.22
C VAL A 192 -5.91 -8.87 -23.58
N LEU A 193 -6.69 -8.22 -22.72
CA LEU A 193 -8.10 -7.94 -22.97
C LEU A 193 -8.28 -7.04 -24.20
N VAL A 194 -7.50 -5.97 -24.30
CA VAL A 194 -7.54 -5.04 -25.45
C VAL A 194 -7.17 -5.78 -26.75
N ALA A 195 -6.11 -6.58 -26.74
CA ALA A 195 -5.70 -7.35 -27.90
C ALA A 195 -6.79 -8.35 -28.33
N ALA A 196 -7.42 -9.04 -27.39
CA ALA A 196 -8.53 -9.96 -27.65
C ALA A 196 -9.73 -9.23 -28.28
N ALA A 197 -10.09 -8.05 -27.76
CA ALA A 197 -11.17 -7.23 -28.32
C ALA A 197 -10.89 -6.82 -29.78
N ILE A 198 -9.65 -6.39 -30.10
CA ILE A 198 -9.24 -6.05 -31.45
C ILE A 198 -9.35 -7.28 -32.39
N LEU A 199 -8.88 -8.44 -31.95
CA LEU A 199 -8.99 -9.69 -32.73
C LEU A 199 -10.44 -10.06 -33.02
N ILE A 200 -11.33 -9.94 -32.05
CA ILE A 200 -12.77 -10.21 -32.23
C ILE A 200 -13.38 -9.25 -33.25
N LEU A 201 -13.02 -7.97 -33.22
CA LEU A 201 -13.47 -6.99 -34.21
C LEU A 201 -13.00 -7.36 -35.63
N ILE A 202 -11.74 -7.76 -35.79
CA ILE A 202 -11.19 -8.20 -37.09
C ILE A 202 -11.92 -9.43 -37.60
N ILE A 203 -12.16 -10.41 -36.74
CA ILE A 203 -12.91 -11.66 -37.09
C ILE A 203 -14.34 -11.30 -37.49
N SER A 204 -15.04 -10.48 -36.70
CA SER A 204 -16.41 -10.06 -36.96
C SER A 204 -16.53 -9.32 -38.30
N PHE A 205 -15.58 -8.41 -38.57
CA PHE A 205 -15.51 -7.70 -39.86
C PHE A 205 -15.27 -8.65 -41.01
N SER A 206 -14.32 -9.58 -40.88
CA SER A 206 -14.00 -10.57 -41.92
C SER A 206 -15.21 -11.48 -42.25
N ILE A 207 -15.98 -11.89 -41.23
CA ILE A 207 -17.21 -12.63 -41.39
C ILE A 207 -18.24 -11.79 -42.13
N SER A 208 -18.45 -10.55 -41.70
CA SER A 208 -19.41 -9.63 -42.32
C SER A 208 -19.13 -9.43 -43.82
N VAL A 209 -17.87 -9.17 -44.19
CA VAL A 209 -17.45 -9.02 -45.58
C VAL A 209 -17.68 -10.30 -46.39
N ARG A 210 -17.43 -11.47 -45.79
CA ARG A 210 -17.62 -12.79 -46.47
C ARG A 210 -19.07 -13.14 -46.73
N PHE A 211 -19.97 -12.73 -45.83
CA PHE A 211 -21.41 -12.93 -46.02
C PHE A 211 -22.06 -11.83 -46.87
N GLY A 212 -21.44 -10.67 -47.00
CA GLY A 212 -21.93 -9.56 -47.85
C GLY A 212 -21.54 -9.67 -49.33
N ARG A 213 -20.51 -10.45 -49.66
CA ARG A 213 -20.11 -10.79 -51.04
C ARG A 213 -20.85 -12.04 -51.51
#